data_721400697e922c1d564b1dbc30b493fa
#
_entry.id   721400697e922c1d564b1dbc30b493fa
#
_cell.length_a   1.000
_cell.length_b   1.000
_cell.length_c   1.000
_cell.angle_alpha   90.00
_cell.angle_beta   90.00
_cell.angle_gamma   90.00
#
_symmetry.space_group_name_H-M   'P 1'
#
loop_
_entity.id
_entity.type
_entity.pdbx_description
1 polymer ?
#
loop_
_entity_poly.entity_id
_entity_poly.type
_entity_poly.pdbx_seq_one_letter_code
_entity_poly.pdbx_strand_id
1 'polypeptide(L)'
;SAWAKPVDRMQVTGVPAGAVNLNVDGRRPVGPLQGFGQMWQKTYRVRLAGADVTPVQLIKTWKDNFASFWPKGNQFYKPLTGIQPGDVAVLNLAGPGGMTAPGGLPIISTGVRVIYADDTSFCFMTPQGHMFAGIITFSAMEEADSTVVQVQALIRANDPLYELTFRLGV
;
A
#
# COMPACT_ATOMS: atom_id res chain seq x y z
N SER A 1 27.61 -10.91 3.09
CA SER A 1 26.97 -11.82 4.03
C SER A 1 25.66 -12.34 3.46
N ALA A 2 25.28 -13.56 3.79
CA ALA A 2 24.08 -14.21 3.22
C ALA A 2 22.76 -13.55 3.64
N TRP A 3 22.74 -12.73 4.65
CA TRP A 3 21.56 -12.04 5.16
C TRP A 3 21.30 -10.67 4.52
N ALA A 4 22.25 -10.15 3.77
CA ALA A 4 22.13 -8.82 3.17
C ALA A 4 22.22 -8.95 1.64
N LYS A 5 21.09 -8.75 0.99
CA LYS A 5 21.01 -8.69 -0.48
C LYS A 5 20.55 -7.30 -0.89
N PRO A 6 21.21 -6.64 -1.83
CA PRO A 6 20.70 -5.40 -2.37
C PRO A 6 19.36 -5.65 -3.10
N VAL A 7 18.41 -4.73 -2.94
CA VAL A 7 17.12 -4.78 -3.62
C VAL A 7 17.04 -3.56 -4.53
N ASP A 8 17.32 -3.77 -5.80
CA ASP A 8 17.29 -2.68 -6.76
C ASP A 8 15.94 -2.47 -7.39
N ARG A 9 15.23 -3.56 -7.70
CA ARG A 9 14.02 -3.51 -8.51
C ARG A 9 12.96 -4.44 -7.96
N MET A 10 11.71 -4.02 -8.11
CA MET A 10 10.56 -4.84 -7.78
C MET A 10 10.38 -5.94 -8.83
N GLN A 11 10.06 -7.13 -8.36
CA GLN A 11 9.74 -8.28 -9.20
C GLN A 11 8.33 -8.74 -8.88
N VAL A 12 7.47 -8.74 -9.87
CA VAL A 12 6.10 -9.22 -9.73
C VAL A 12 6.08 -10.71 -9.99
N THR A 13 5.87 -11.47 -8.95
CA THR A 13 5.77 -12.94 -9.02
C THR A 13 4.53 -13.40 -8.27
N GLY A 14 3.81 -14.39 -8.82
CA GLY A 14 2.70 -15.03 -8.12
C GLY A 14 1.51 -14.13 -7.82
N VAL A 15 1.21 -13.15 -8.69
CA VAL A 15 -0.02 -12.36 -8.59
C VAL A 15 -1.19 -13.09 -9.24
N PRO A 16 -2.44 -12.86 -8.77
CA PRO A 16 -3.62 -13.48 -9.38
C PRO A 16 -3.78 -13.16 -10.85
N ALA A 17 -4.42 -14.08 -11.57
CA ALA A 17 -4.82 -13.84 -12.94
C ALA A 17 -5.75 -12.62 -13.06
N GLY A 18 -5.59 -11.82 -14.09
CA GLY A 18 -6.35 -10.60 -14.31
C GLY A 18 -5.71 -9.33 -13.73
N ALA A 19 -4.64 -9.45 -12.95
CA ALA A 19 -3.89 -8.28 -12.50
C ALA A 19 -3.17 -7.63 -13.69
N VAL A 20 -3.45 -6.34 -13.91
CA VAL A 20 -2.78 -5.57 -14.97
C VAL A 20 -1.49 -5.01 -14.40
N ASN A 21 -0.37 -5.53 -14.88
CA ASN A 21 0.97 -5.14 -14.44
C ASN A 21 1.65 -4.30 -15.54
N LEU A 22 1.25 -3.06 -15.66
CA LEU A 22 1.80 -2.13 -16.64
C LEU A 22 2.99 -1.34 -16.11
N ASN A 23 3.13 -1.20 -14.80
CA ASN A 23 4.00 -0.18 -14.22
C ASN A 23 4.60 -0.58 -12.87
N VAL A 24 4.82 -1.85 -12.64
CA VAL A 24 5.30 -2.38 -11.35
C VAL A 24 6.60 -3.14 -11.51
N ASP A 25 6.60 -4.14 -12.39
CA ASP A 25 7.78 -4.98 -12.61
C ASP A 25 8.97 -4.17 -13.11
N GLY A 26 10.12 -4.36 -12.51
CA GLY A 26 11.34 -3.63 -12.83
C GLY A 26 11.44 -2.22 -12.25
N ARG A 27 10.43 -1.71 -11.57
CA ARG A 27 10.47 -0.40 -10.91
C ARG A 27 11.28 -0.46 -9.61
N ARG A 28 11.90 0.67 -9.25
CA ARG A 28 12.64 0.79 -8.00
C ARG A 28 11.71 1.20 -6.86
N PRO A 29 11.82 0.60 -5.67
CA PRO A 29 11.20 1.15 -4.47
C PRO A 29 11.74 2.55 -4.17
N VAL A 30 10.88 3.44 -3.72
CA VAL A 30 11.24 4.82 -3.34
C VAL A 30 10.69 5.15 -1.96
N GLY A 31 11.55 5.70 -1.11
CA GLY A 31 11.17 6.21 0.19
C GLY A 31 10.77 7.68 0.14
N PRO A 32 10.31 8.24 1.28
CA PRO A 32 9.87 9.64 1.34
C PRO A 32 10.97 10.65 0.98
N LEU A 33 12.22 10.35 1.26
CA LEU A 33 13.33 11.26 0.96
C LEU A 33 13.59 11.43 -0.53
N GLN A 34 13.09 10.51 -1.35
CA GLN A 34 13.25 10.54 -2.81
C GLN A 34 12.08 11.25 -3.52
N GLY A 35 11.11 11.75 -2.75
CA GLY A 35 9.97 12.47 -3.28
C GLY A 35 10.21 13.97 -3.44
N PHE A 36 9.15 14.68 -3.83
CA PHE A 36 9.14 16.10 -4.11
C PHE A 36 8.13 16.83 -3.22
N GLY A 37 8.44 18.08 -2.91
CA GLY A 37 7.55 18.93 -2.14
C GLY A 37 7.54 18.60 -0.65
N GLN A 38 6.45 18.96 0.01
CA GLN A 38 6.28 18.79 1.44
C GLN A 38 6.13 17.32 1.82
N MET A 39 6.78 16.93 2.90
CA MET A 39 6.58 15.61 3.51
C MET A 39 5.36 15.65 4.42
N TRP A 40 4.48 14.66 4.26
CA TRP A 40 3.28 14.51 5.06
C TRP A 40 3.35 13.26 5.91
N GLN A 41 3.00 13.39 7.17
CA GLN A 41 2.64 12.28 8.02
C GLN A 41 1.13 12.33 8.24
N LYS A 42 0.43 11.28 7.82
CA LYS A 42 -1.01 11.15 8.01
C LYS A 42 -1.27 9.94 8.89
N THR A 43 -2.04 10.13 9.95
CA THR A 43 -2.38 9.06 10.89
C THR A 43 -3.90 8.98 11.02
N TYR A 44 -4.43 7.80 10.78
CA TYR A 44 -5.84 7.47 11.00
C TYR A 44 -5.92 6.41 12.08
N ARG A 45 -6.74 6.65 13.10
CA ARG A 45 -6.93 5.72 14.21
C ARG A 45 -8.40 5.46 14.43
N VAL A 46 -8.75 4.20 14.65
CA VAL A 46 -10.10 3.75 15.00
C VAL A 46 -10.01 2.85 16.21
N ARG A 47 -10.77 3.17 17.23
CA ARG A 47 -10.93 2.33 18.43
C ARG A 47 -12.12 1.41 18.24
N LEU A 48 -11.90 0.10 18.38
CA LEU A 48 -12.94 -0.91 18.31
C LEU A 48 -13.48 -1.17 19.71
N ALA A 49 -14.40 -0.34 20.14
CA ALA A 49 -15.05 -0.47 21.45
C ALA A 49 -16.07 -1.62 21.43
N GLY A 50 -16.01 -2.48 22.46
CA GLY A 50 -16.95 -3.60 22.62
C GLY A 50 -16.72 -4.77 21.66
N ALA A 51 -15.70 -4.72 20.83
CA ALA A 51 -15.32 -5.84 20.00
C ALA A 51 -14.32 -6.73 20.75
N ASP A 52 -14.67 -8.02 20.86
CA ASP A 52 -13.80 -9.03 21.46
C ASP A 52 -12.80 -9.54 20.40
N VAL A 53 -11.93 -8.64 19.93
CA VAL A 53 -10.95 -8.94 18.90
C VAL A 53 -9.57 -8.47 19.36
N THR A 54 -8.59 -9.36 19.27
CA THR A 54 -7.19 -9.03 19.61
C THR A 54 -6.48 -8.34 18.44
N PRO A 55 -5.41 -7.57 18.69
CA PRO A 55 -4.57 -7.01 17.63
C PRO A 55 -4.10 -8.05 16.61
N VAL A 56 -3.68 -9.22 17.08
CA VAL A 56 -3.21 -10.33 16.22
C VAL A 56 -4.32 -10.84 15.30
N GLN A 57 -5.51 -11.08 15.84
CA GLN A 57 -6.67 -11.52 15.05
C GLN A 57 -7.06 -10.47 14.01
N LEU A 58 -7.03 -9.20 14.40
CA LEU A 58 -7.39 -8.10 13.52
C LEU A 58 -6.40 -7.97 12.35
N ILE A 59 -5.11 -7.98 12.62
CA ILE A 59 -4.09 -7.86 11.57
C ILE A 59 -4.12 -9.08 10.65
N LYS A 60 -4.32 -10.27 11.18
CA LYS A 60 -4.48 -11.48 10.36
C LYS A 60 -5.68 -11.34 9.41
N THR A 61 -6.82 -10.95 9.92
CA THR A 61 -8.04 -10.74 9.12
C THR A 61 -7.82 -9.67 8.06
N TRP A 62 -7.15 -8.60 8.42
CA TRP A 62 -6.87 -7.49 7.51
C TRP A 62 -5.93 -7.90 6.38
N LYS A 63 -4.83 -8.60 6.70
CA LYS A 63 -3.92 -9.15 5.67
C LYS A 63 -4.63 -10.14 4.73
N ASP A 64 -5.43 -11.03 5.28
CA ASP A 64 -6.12 -12.05 4.49
C ASP A 64 -7.18 -11.47 3.56
N ASN A 65 -7.82 -10.36 3.97
CA ASN A 65 -8.94 -9.74 3.26
C ASN A 65 -8.64 -8.30 2.79
N PHE A 66 -7.40 -7.93 2.65
CA PHE A 66 -7.00 -6.55 2.41
C PHE A 66 -7.70 -5.94 1.19
N ALA A 67 -7.85 -6.71 0.12
CA ALA A 67 -8.52 -6.26 -1.10
C ALA A 67 -9.99 -5.90 -0.91
N SER A 68 -10.68 -6.49 0.06
CA SER A 68 -12.11 -6.25 0.29
C SER A 68 -12.42 -4.89 0.92
N PHE A 69 -11.42 -4.24 1.50
CA PHE A 69 -11.56 -2.92 2.13
C PHE A 69 -11.34 -1.76 1.16
N TRP A 70 -11.01 -2.04 -0.10
CA TRP A 70 -10.75 -1.01 -1.09
C TRP A 70 -12.04 -0.44 -1.68
N PRO A 71 -12.07 0.86 -2.02
CA PRO A 71 -13.21 1.47 -2.66
C PRO A 71 -13.60 0.77 -3.97
N LYS A 72 -14.88 0.80 -4.30
CA LYS A 72 -15.40 0.19 -5.52
C LYS A 72 -14.63 0.64 -6.77
N GLY A 73 -14.28 -0.32 -7.60
CA GLY A 73 -13.51 -0.10 -8.84
C GLY A 73 -12.00 -0.14 -8.64
N ASN A 74 -11.51 -0.02 -7.43
CA ASN A 74 -10.10 -0.18 -7.11
C ASN A 74 -9.81 -1.63 -6.72
N GLN A 75 -8.67 -2.15 -7.17
CA GLN A 75 -8.31 -3.53 -6.90
C GLN A 75 -6.89 -3.61 -6.35
N PHE A 76 -6.74 -4.37 -5.30
CA PHE A 76 -5.47 -4.74 -4.71
C PHE A 76 -5.24 -6.23 -4.94
N TYR A 77 -4.24 -6.55 -5.75
CA TYR A 77 -3.86 -7.93 -6.03
C TYR A 77 -2.68 -8.31 -5.15
N LYS A 78 -2.97 -8.94 -4.02
CA LYS A 78 -1.89 -9.45 -3.15
C LYS A 78 -1.17 -10.62 -3.81
N PRO A 79 0.10 -10.85 -3.48
CA PRO A 79 0.79 -12.06 -3.88
C PRO A 79 0.03 -13.32 -3.41
N LEU A 80 0.10 -14.39 -4.19
CA LEU A 80 -0.55 -15.66 -3.83
C LEU A 80 -0.03 -16.23 -2.51
N THR A 81 1.20 -15.91 -2.14
CA THR A 81 1.83 -16.28 -0.86
C THR A 81 1.34 -15.45 0.33
N GLY A 82 0.53 -14.42 0.11
CA GLY A 82 0.05 -13.51 1.14
C GLY A 82 0.91 -12.25 1.27
N ILE A 83 0.69 -11.48 2.35
CA ILE A 83 1.44 -10.26 2.64
C ILE A 83 2.67 -10.64 3.47
N GLN A 84 3.80 -10.77 2.82
CA GLN A 84 5.09 -11.15 3.42
C GLN A 84 6.19 -10.19 2.97
N PRO A 85 7.21 -9.94 3.82
CA PRO A 85 8.33 -9.06 3.46
C PRO A 85 9.00 -9.48 2.16
N GLY A 86 9.23 -8.49 1.28
CA GLY A 86 9.84 -8.70 -0.02
C GLY A 86 8.85 -8.93 -1.16
N ASP A 87 7.63 -9.33 -0.87
CA ASP A 87 6.61 -9.54 -1.89
C ASP A 87 6.08 -8.22 -2.45
N VAL A 88 5.60 -8.27 -3.68
CA VAL A 88 5.08 -7.13 -4.43
C VAL A 88 3.59 -7.36 -4.69
N ALA A 89 2.77 -6.39 -4.32
CA ALA A 89 1.35 -6.36 -4.67
C ALA A 89 1.11 -5.40 -5.84
N VAL A 90 0.16 -5.74 -6.69
CA VAL A 90 -0.26 -4.90 -7.81
C VAL A 90 -1.53 -4.15 -7.46
N LEU A 91 -1.58 -2.88 -7.82
CA LEU A 91 -2.70 -1.97 -7.58
C LEU A 91 -3.26 -1.48 -8.90
N ASN A 92 -4.53 -1.73 -9.15
CA ASN A 92 -5.27 -1.20 -10.28
C ASN A 92 -6.32 -0.23 -9.75
N LEU A 93 -6.12 1.06 -10.01
CA LEU A 93 -6.97 2.12 -9.49
C LEU A 93 -7.87 2.69 -10.57
N ALA A 94 -9.14 2.85 -10.24
CA ALA A 94 -10.11 3.53 -11.06
C ALA A 94 -10.09 5.04 -10.79
N GLY A 95 -10.63 5.81 -11.74
CA GLY A 95 -10.89 7.23 -11.54
C GLY A 95 -12.14 7.48 -10.69
N PRO A 96 -12.52 8.77 -10.54
CA PRO A 96 -13.71 9.15 -9.78
C PRO A 96 -14.96 8.39 -10.23
N GLY A 97 -15.75 7.91 -9.26
CA GLY A 97 -16.95 7.13 -9.54
C GLY A 97 -16.74 5.73 -10.13
N GLY A 98 -15.52 5.21 -10.08
CA GLY A 98 -15.18 3.90 -10.65
C GLY A 98 -14.90 3.93 -12.15
N MET A 99 -14.62 5.12 -12.71
CA MET A 99 -14.32 5.29 -14.13
C MET A 99 -13.03 4.57 -14.52
N THR A 100 -13.08 3.90 -15.69
CA THR A 100 -11.91 3.20 -16.26
C THR A 100 -11.45 3.86 -17.57
N ALA A 101 -10.25 3.53 -17.99
CA ALA A 101 -9.75 3.87 -19.31
C ALA A 101 -10.44 3.01 -20.38
N PRO A 102 -10.33 3.36 -21.69
CA PRO A 102 -10.88 2.57 -22.78
C PRO A 102 -10.46 1.09 -22.68
N GLY A 103 -11.40 0.18 -22.94
CA GLY A 103 -11.18 -1.26 -22.82
C GLY A 103 -11.25 -1.79 -21.38
N GLY A 104 -11.76 -1.01 -20.42
CA GLY A 104 -11.87 -1.42 -19.02
C GLY A 104 -10.54 -1.42 -18.26
N LEU A 105 -9.50 -0.80 -18.83
CA LEU A 105 -8.19 -0.71 -18.18
C LEU A 105 -8.22 0.23 -16.97
N PRO A 106 -7.39 -0.01 -15.95
CA PRO A 106 -7.29 0.90 -14.81
C PRO A 106 -6.76 2.28 -15.26
N ILE A 107 -7.21 3.34 -14.58
CA ILE A 107 -6.67 4.69 -14.79
C ILE A 107 -5.22 4.74 -14.31
N ILE A 108 -4.94 4.10 -13.17
CA ILE A 108 -3.59 3.99 -12.60
C ILE A 108 -3.29 2.52 -12.37
N SER A 109 -2.17 2.06 -12.93
CA SER A 109 -1.59 0.76 -12.63
C SER A 109 -0.27 0.98 -11.92
N THR A 110 -0.17 0.51 -10.70
CA THR A 110 1.02 0.63 -9.86
C THR A 110 1.09 -0.53 -8.87
N GLY A 111 1.94 -0.46 -7.89
CA GLY A 111 2.06 -1.48 -6.87
C GLY A 111 2.75 -0.98 -5.62
N VAL A 112 2.96 -1.89 -4.72
CA VAL A 112 3.70 -1.65 -3.48
C VAL A 112 4.55 -2.86 -3.15
N ARG A 113 5.65 -2.64 -2.44
CA ARG A 113 6.47 -3.69 -1.88
C ARG A 113 6.18 -3.81 -0.39
N VAL A 114 5.98 -5.04 0.09
CA VAL A 114 5.92 -5.31 1.52
C VAL A 114 7.34 -5.23 2.07
N ILE A 115 7.61 -4.27 2.93
CA ILE A 115 8.93 -4.09 3.56
C ILE A 115 8.99 -4.66 4.96
N TYR A 116 7.84 -4.85 5.59
CA TYR A 116 7.72 -5.39 6.94
C TYR A 116 6.36 -6.06 7.11
N ALA A 117 6.31 -7.16 7.84
CA ALA A 117 5.07 -7.79 8.30
C ALA A 117 5.34 -8.66 9.51
N ASP A 118 4.52 -8.51 10.55
CA ASP A 118 4.48 -9.36 11.73
C ASP A 118 3.02 -9.60 12.17
N ASP A 119 2.82 -10.12 13.37
CA ASP A 119 1.49 -10.48 13.86
C ASP A 119 0.58 -9.27 14.15
N THR A 120 1.16 -8.08 14.35
CA THR A 120 0.42 -6.87 14.74
C THR A 120 0.58 -5.70 13.80
N SER A 121 1.38 -5.84 12.74
CA SER A 121 1.59 -4.77 11.75
C SER A 121 2.09 -5.28 10.41
N PHE A 122 1.90 -4.48 9.38
CA PHE A 122 2.54 -4.64 8.08
C PHE A 122 2.73 -3.28 7.41
N CYS A 123 3.75 -3.19 6.57
CA CYS A 123 4.15 -1.92 5.98
C CYS A 123 4.48 -2.09 4.49
N PHE A 124 4.02 -1.13 3.69
CA PHE A 124 4.28 -1.06 2.27
C PHE A 124 5.17 0.13 1.92
N MET A 125 6.03 -0.05 0.92
CA MET A 125 6.79 1.02 0.28
C MET A 125 6.36 1.14 -1.18
N THR A 126 6.27 2.38 -1.66
CA THR A 126 5.85 2.70 -3.02
C THR A 126 7.01 2.58 -4.01
N PRO A 127 6.75 2.27 -5.29
CA PRO A 127 7.75 2.30 -6.34
C PRO A 127 7.79 3.64 -7.06
N GLN A 128 8.81 3.80 -7.90
CA GLN A 128 8.82 4.85 -8.93
C GLN A 128 7.55 4.75 -9.80
N GLY A 129 6.98 5.90 -10.15
CA GLY A 129 5.75 5.98 -10.95
C GLY A 129 4.46 5.88 -10.14
N HIS A 130 4.53 5.55 -8.85
CA HIS A 130 3.39 5.70 -7.93
C HIS A 130 3.11 7.19 -7.69
N MET A 131 1.88 7.54 -7.30
CA MET A 131 1.53 8.93 -6.96
C MET A 131 2.36 9.48 -5.78
N PHE A 132 2.65 8.62 -4.82
CA PHE A 132 3.39 8.95 -3.61
C PHE A 132 4.74 8.25 -3.58
N ALA A 133 5.74 8.93 -3.03
CA ALA A 133 6.99 8.35 -2.59
C ALA A 133 6.93 8.21 -1.07
N GLY A 134 6.93 6.99 -0.56
CA GLY A 134 6.85 6.80 0.87
C GLY A 134 6.45 5.41 1.32
N ILE A 135 6.03 5.37 2.58
CA ILE A 135 5.63 4.15 3.28
C ILE A 135 4.25 4.33 3.92
N ILE A 136 3.51 3.23 4.00
CA ILE A 136 2.24 3.16 4.72
C ILE A 136 2.30 1.96 5.66
N THR A 137 2.08 2.21 6.95
CA THR A 137 2.08 1.20 8.00
C THR A 137 0.67 0.98 8.52
N PHE A 138 0.25 -0.26 8.55
CA PHE A 138 -1.01 -0.73 9.12
C PHE A 138 -0.69 -1.48 10.40
N SER A 139 -1.30 -1.09 11.51
CA SER A 139 -1.03 -1.70 12.81
C SER A 139 -2.27 -1.80 13.66
N ALA A 140 -2.23 -2.71 14.62
CA ALA A 140 -3.22 -2.84 15.69
C ALA A 140 -2.52 -2.99 17.02
N MET A 141 -3.09 -2.37 18.06
CA MET A 141 -2.53 -2.39 19.42
C MET A 141 -3.64 -2.39 20.45
N GLU A 142 -3.34 -2.87 21.64
CA GLU A 142 -4.21 -2.71 22.79
C GLU A 142 -3.99 -1.33 23.43
N GLU A 143 -5.07 -0.66 23.75
CA GLU A 143 -5.04 0.63 24.41
C GLU A 143 -6.30 0.78 25.27
N ALA A 144 -6.13 0.88 26.59
CA ALA A 144 -7.22 1.03 27.56
C ALA A 144 -8.36 0.00 27.35
N ASP A 145 -8.01 -1.28 27.36
CA ASP A 145 -8.92 -2.43 27.18
C ASP A 145 -9.69 -2.48 25.84
N SER A 146 -9.21 -1.75 24.85
CA SER A 146 -9.76 -1.76 23.49
C SER A 146 -8.66 -2.04 22.47
N THR A 147 -9.03 -2.63 21.35
CA THR A 147 -8.13 -2.75 20.20
C THR A 147 -8.23 -1.47 19.36
N VAL A 148 -7.09 -0.85 19.10
CA VAL A 148 -6.97 0.33 18.25
C VAL A 148 -6.32 -0.08 16.94
N VAL A 149 -6.95 0.28 15.83
CA VAL A 149 -6.40 0.14 14.46
C VAL A 149 -5.79 1.45 14.05
N GLN A 150 -4.61 1.40 13.47
CA GLN A 150 -3.93 2.59 12.98
C GLN A 150 -3.40 2.38 11.57
N VAL A 151 -3.60 3.38 10.73
CA VAL A 151 -2.91 3.53 9.45
C VAL A 151 -2.07 4.80 9.52
N GLN A 152 -0.77 4.68 9.29
CA GLN A 152 0.13 5.81 9.28
C GLN A 152 0.90 5.84 7.96
N ALA A 153 0.76 6.93 7.21
CA ALA A 153 1.48 7.18 5.99
C ALA A 153 2.54 8.25 6.21
N LEU A 154 3.75 8.00 5.74
CA LEU A 154 4.81 8.98 5.62
C LEU A 154 5.14 9.11 4.14
N ILE A 155 4.69 10.20 3.51
CA ILE A 155 4.62 10.32 2.06
C ILE A 155 5.01 11.71 1.57
N ARG A 156 5.52 11.75 0.33
CA ARG A 156 5.66 12.94 -0.50
C ARG A 156 5.10 12.65 -1.89
N ALA A 157 4.96 13.67 -2.73
CA ALA A 157 4.69 13.43 -4.14
C ALA A 157 5.85 12.70 -4.80
N ASN A 158 5.56 11.77 -5.70
CA ASN A 158 6.60 10.95 -6.34
C ASN A 158 7.30 11.68 -7.50
N ASP A 159 6.67 12.70 -8.06
CA ASP A 159 7.25 13.55 -9.08
C ASP A 159 6.71 14.99 -8.99
N PRO A 160 7.32 15.96 -9.69
CA PRO A 160 6.88 17.36 -9.63
C PRO A 160 5.45 17.61 -10.13
N LEU A 161 4.94 16.78 -11.04
CA LEU A 161 3.58 16.91 -11.56
C LEU A 161 2.55 16.51 -10.52
N TYR A 162 2.77 15.39 -9.81
CA TYR A 162 1.92 15.00 -8.68
C TYR A 162 1.99 16.03 -7.54
N GLU A 163 3.16 16.58 -7.28
CA GLU A 163 3.32 17.63 -6.27
C GLU A 163 2.47 18.87 -6.61
N LEU A 164 2.48 19.32 -7.85
CA LEU A 164 1.64 20.41 -8.29
C LEU A 164 0.14 20.07 -8.14
N THR A 165 -0.26 18.88 -8.54
CA THR A 165 -1.63 18.38 -8.42
C THR A 165 -2.10 18.42 -6.96
N PHE A 166 -1.28 17.93 -6.03
CA PHE A 166 -1.62 17.94 -4.60
C PHE A 166 -1.72 19.35 -4.02
N ARG A 167 -0.89 20.28 -4.47
CA ARG A 167 -0.99 21.70 -4.07
C ARG A 167 -2.29 22.34 -4.52
N LEU A 168 -2.78 21.97 -5.69
CA LEU A 168 -4.03 22.48 -6.23
C LEU A 168 -5.27 21.81 -5.61
N GLY A 169 -5.09 20.82 -4.73
CA GLY A 169 -6.18 20.13 -4.06
C GLY A 169 -6.98 19.16 -4.94
N VAL A 170 -6.36 18.68 -6.00
CA VAL A 170 -7.00 17.76 -6.96
C VAL A 170 -6.68 16.31 -6.65
#